data_787b0f3552a0fa93df93fc6e122b261e
#
_entry.id   787b0f3552a0fa93df93fc6e122b261e
#
_cell.length_a   1.000
_cell.length_b   1.000
_cell.length_c   1.000
_cell.angle_alpha   90.00
_cell.angle_beta   90.00
_cell.angle_gamma   90.00
#
_symmetry.space_group_name_H-M   'P 1'
#
loop_
_entity.id
_entity.type
_entity.pdbx_description
1 polymer ?
#
loop_
_entity_poly.entity_id
_entity_poly.type
_entity_poly.pdbx_seq_one_letter_code
_entity_poly.pdbx_strand_id
1 'polypeptide(L)'
;ASSHHIACALGFGASAVYPLAVRKRAEELFGDEATSAYRKYQKAAEKALMKTMGKGGLCTVESYSGGECFEPNFLDTDDPVFKKYLPNMNTPVGGVRFDRVAQSVADWHERALTVESEKDIPILGLFKERSEGAGHSYGVTAVRGCVDLTEEKISFDNGVEDVKTFRLLTLRQ
;
A
#
# COMPACT_ATOMS: atom_id res chain seq x y z
N ALA A 1 8.73 -7.25 1.74
CA ALA A 1 7.47 -6.99 1.06
C ALA A 1 6.43 -6.49 2.06
N SER A 2 5.72 -5.41 1.73
CA SER A 2 4.59 -4.95 2.52
C SER A 2 3.33 -5.78 2.19
N SER A 3 2.31 -5.67 3.02
CA SER A 3 1.01 -6.30 2.74
C SER A 3 0.40 -5.83 1.41
N HIS A 4 0.65 -4.56 1.04
CA HIS A 4 0.24 -4.02 -0.25
C HIS A 4 0.93 -4.74 -1.42
N HIS A 5 2.24 -4.99 -1.34
CA HIS A 5 2.96 -5.74 -2.38
C HIS A 5 2.45 -7.17 -2.54
N ILE A 6 2.09 -7.84 -1.44
CA ILE A 6 1.48 -9.17 -1.47
C ILE A 6 0.11 -9.11 -2.16
N ALA A 7 -0.72 -8.15 -1.77
CA ALA A 7 -2.03 -7.96 -2.39
C ALA A 7 -1.91 -7.68 -3.90
N CYS A 8 -0.99 -6.82 -4.32
CA CYS A 8 -0.72 -6.57 -5.74
C CYS A 8 -0.24 -7.83 -6.48
N ALA A 9 0.71 -8.58 -5.90
CA ALA A 9 1.22 -9.80 -6.54
C ALA A 9 0.09 -10.82 -6.79
N LEU A 10 -0.76 -11.05 -5.81
CA LEU A 10 -1.93 -11.93 -5.96
C LEU A 10 -2.94 -11.38 -6.96
N GLY A 11 -3.21 -10.07 -6.91
CA GLY A 11 -4.10 -9.40 -7.86
C GLY A 11 -3.62 -9.52 -9.31
N PHE A 12 -2.33 -9.47 -9.54
CA PHE A 12 -1.70 -9.71 -10.84
C PHE A 12 -1.53 -11.19 -11.21
N GLY A 13 -2.09 -12.11 -10.43
CA GLY A 13 -2.21 -13.52 -10.80
C GLY A 13 -1.17 -14.44 -10.15
N ALA A 14 -0.38 -13.98 -9.17
CA ALA A 14 0.50 -14.87 -8.44
C ALA A 14 -0.29 -15.89 -7.62
N SER A 15 0.06 -17.17 -7.73
CA SER A 15 -0.56 -18.25 -6.94
C SER A 15 0.04 -18.37 -5.55
N ALA A 16 1.27 -17.87 -5.35
CA ALA A 16 1.96 -17.87 -4.06
C ALA A 16 2.95 -16.72 -3.98
N VAL A 17 3.20 -16.24 -2.77
CA VAL A 17 4.19 -15.20 -2.48
C VAL A 17 5.11 -15.68 -1.36
N TYR A 18 6.40 -15.68 -1.61
CA TYR A 18 7.41 -15.97 -0.59
C TYR A 18 8.22 -14.71 -0.26
N PRO A 19 7.97 -14.06 0.87
CA PRO A 19 8.65 -12.82 1.26
C PRO A 19 10.05 -13.09 1.82
N LEU A 20 11.00 -13.49 0.96
CA LEU A 20 12.35 -13.91 1.32
C LEU A 20 13.08 -12.91 2.21
N ALA A 21 13.04 -11.62 1.86
CA ALA A 21 13.74 -10.59 2.63
C ALA A 21 13.18 -10.45 4.06
N VAL A 22 11.87 -10.61 4.24
CA VAL A 22 11.23 -10.61 5.57
C VAL A 22 11.70 -11.81 6.38
N ARG A 23 11.80 -12.97 5.74
CA ARG A 23 12.27 -14.20 6.40
C ARG A 23 13.71 -14.04 6.87
N LYS A 24 14.60 -13.59 6.00
CA LYS A 24 16.00 -13.32 6.35
C LYS A 24 16.13 -12.29 7.46
N ARG A 25 15.39 -11.20 7.37
CA ARG A 25 15.41 -10.15 8.39
C ARG A 25 14.90 -10.64 9.74
N ALA A 26 13.90 -11.52 9.75
CA ALA A 26 13.44 -12.15 10.98
C ALA A 26 14.52 -13.04 11.62
N GLU A 27 15.29 -13.77 10.81
CA GLU A 27 16.42 -14.59 11.28
C GLU A 27 17.54 -13.72 11.88
N GLU A 28 17.88 -12.61 11.26
CA GLU A 28 18.88 -11.66 11.76
C GLU A 28 18.46 -10.98 13.08
N LEU A 29 17.18 -10.57 13.20
CA LEU A 29 16.71 -9.79 14.34
C LEU A 29 16.31 -10.64 15.55
N PHE A 30 15.81 -11.86 15.32
CA PHE A 30 15.15 -12.65 16.34
C PHE A 30 15.82 -14.01 16.57
N GLY A 31 16.84 -14.41 15.80
CA GLY A 31 17.56 -15.66 15.98
C GLY A 31 16.63 -16.86 16.14
N ASP A 32 16.67 -17.52 17.29
CA ASP A 32 15.85 -18.70 17.58
C ASP A 32 14.33 -18.43 17.54
N GLU A 33 13.92 -17.20 17.79
CA GLU A 33 12.50 -16.80 17.71
C GLU A 33 12.06 -16.38 16.30
N ALA A 34 12.93 -16.42 15.30
CA ALA A 34 12.65 -15.99 13.93
C ALA A 34 11.39 -16.63 13.32
N THR A 35 11.17 -17.92 13.60
CA THR A 35 9.99 -18.64 13.11
C THR A 35 8.70 -18.07 13.71
N SER A 36 8.71 -17.73 14.99
CA SER A 36 7.56 -17.11 15.67
C SER A 36 7.29 -15.71 15.13
N ALA A 37 8.34 -14.91 14.96
CA ALA A 37 8.26 -13.57 14.36
C ALA A 37 7.71 -13.60 12.92
N TYR A 38 8.19 -14.53 12.10
CA TYR A 38 7.71 -14.72 10.75
C TYR A 38 6.23 -15.13 10.70
N ARG A 39 5.78 -16.02 11.59
CA ARG A 39 4.35 -16.38 11.69
C ARG A 39 3.47 -15.20 12.07
N LYS A 40 3.94 -14.29 12.94
CA LYS A 40 3.22 -13.04 13.26
C LYS A 40 3.08 -12.15 12.04
N TYR A 41 4.16 -12.04 11.25
CA TYR A 41 4.13 -11.32 9.98
C TYR A 41 3.12 -11.93 8.99
N GLN A 42 3.12 -13.27 8.83
CA GLN A 42 2.16 -13.95 7.95
C GLN A 42 0.71 -13.64 8.34
N LYS A 43 0.36 -13.78 9.63
CA LYS A 43 -0.98 -13.43 10.13
C LYS A 43 -1.36 -11.97 9.89
N ALA A 44 -0.40 -11.06 10.02
CA ALA A 44 -0.64 -9.65 9.73
C ALA A 44 -0.88 -9.40 8.24
N ALA A 45 -0.11 -10.07 7.38
CA ALA A 45 -0.27 -10.00 5.92
C ALA A 45 -1.62 -10.57 5.46
N GLU A 46 -2.04 -11.71 6.01
CA GLU A 46 -3.35 -12.32 5.75
C GLU A 46 -4.50 -11.38 6.14
N LYS A 47 -4.45 -10.80 7.34
CA LYS A 47 -5.46 -9.81 7.78
C LYS A 47 -5.52 -8.59 6.88
N ALA A 48 -4.36 -8.11 6.42
CA ALA A 48 -4.31 -6.97 5.52
C ALA A 48 -4.86 -7.31 4.13
N LEU A 49 -4.59 -8.53 3.62
CA LEU A 49 -5.17 -9.02 2.38
C LEU A 49 -6.70 -9.12 2.49
N MET A 50 -7.22 -9.75 3.55
CA MET A 50 -8.68 -9.82 3.79
C MET A 50 -9.31 -8.43 3.86
N LYS A 51 -8.65 -7.46 4.48
CA LYS A 51 -9.13 -6.07 4.53
C LYS A 51 -9.15 -5.42 3.15
N THR A 52 -8.16 -5.70 2.31
CA THR A 52 -8.09 -5.21 0.93
C THR A 52 -9.21 -5.81 0.09
N MET A 53 -9.41 -7.12 0.16
CA MET A 53 -10.50 -7.83 -0.51
C MET A 53 -11.88 -7.33 -0.04
N GLY A 54 -12.05 -7.15 1.27
CA GLY A 54 -13.29 -6.63 1.85
C GLY A 54 -13.65 -5.23 1.35
N LYS A 55 -12.67 -4.37 1.09
CA LYS A 55 -12.91 -3.05 0.47
C LYS A 55 -13.40 -3.17 -0.97
N GLY A 56 -12.95 -4.19 -1.69
CA GLY A 56 -13.42 -4.50 -3.05
C GLY A 56 -14.72 -5.31 -3.08
N GLY A 57 -15.24 -5.74 -1.93
CA GLY A 57 -16.43 -6.60 -1.86
C GLY A 57 -16.17 -8.04 -2.28
N LEU A 58 -14.89 -8.50 -2.33
CA LEU A 58 -14.50 -9.83 -2.76
C LEU A 58 -14.31 -10.74 -1.55
N CYS A 59 -14.94 -11.91 -1.57
CA CYS A 59 -14.92 -12.86 -0.46
C CYS A 59 -14.03 -14.09 -0.69
N THR A 60 -13.60 -14.34 -1.92
CA THR A 60 -12.69 -15.46 -2.25
C THR A 60 -11.42 -14.96 -2.93
N VAL A 61 -10.30 -15.64 -2.67
CA VAL A 61 -9.00 -15.31 -3.30
C VAL A 61 -9.04 -15.58 -4.79
N GLU A 62 -9.78 -16.58 -5.23
CA GLU A 62 -9.99 -16.90 -6.66
C GLU A 62 -10.61 -15.74 -7.41
N SER A 63 -11.59 -15.07 -6.81
CA SER A 63 -12.23 -13.89 -7.43
C SER A 63 -11.32 -12.65 -7.40
N TYR A 64 -10.36 -12.61 -6.49
CA TYR A 64 -9.42 -11.50 -6.35
C TYR A 64 -8.21 -11.68 -7.29
N SER A 65 -7.68 -12.91 -7.39
CA SER A 65 -6.44 -13.21 -8.11
C SER A 65 -6.64 -13.10 -9.63
N GLY A 66 -5.84 -12.25 -10.26
CA GLY A 66 -5.90 -12.00 -11.69
C GLY A 66 -7.23 -11.37 -12.15
N GLY A 67 -7.98 -10.77 -11.24
CA GLY A 67 -9.29 -10.19 -11.51
C GLY A 67 -9.24 -8.91 -12.35
N GLU A 68 -10.34 -8.58 -13.00
CA GLU A 68 -10.50 -7.38 -13.83
C GLU A 68 -10.43 -6.06 -13.05
N CYS A 69 -10.43 -6.13 -11.70
CA CYS A 69 -10.26 -4.95 -10.85
C CYS A 69 -8.82 -4.42 -10.79
N PHE A 70 -7.87 -5.10 -11.43
CA PHE A 70 -6.48 -4.69 -11.51
C PHE A 70 -6.16 -4.12 -12.87
N GLU A 71 -5.78 -2.85 -12.91
CA GLU A 71 -5.33 -2.15 -14.10
C GLU A 71 -3.87 -1.69 -13.92
N PRO A 72 -2.92 -2.16 -14.74
CA PRO A 72 -1.54 -1.71 -14.67
C PRO A 72 -1.36 -0.36 -15.37
N ASN A 73 -2.01 0.70 -14.88
CA ASN A 73 -2.04 2.03 -15.49
C ASN A 73 -0.68 2.73 -15.60
N PHE A 74 0.37 2.11 -15.13
CA PHE A 74 1.75 2.60 -15.24
C PHE A 74 2.60 1.80 -16.23
N LEU A 75 2.04 0.75 -16.84
CA LEU A 75 2.72 -0.11 -17.81
C LEU A 75 2.13 0.06 -19.20
N ASP A 76 3.01 0.03 -20.22
CA ASP A 76 2.60 -0.13 -21.61
C ASP A 76 2.28 -1.60 -21.87
N THR A 77 0.99 -1.95 -21.77
CA THR A 77 0.51 -3.34 -21.94
C THR A 77 0.67 -3.86 -23.37
N ASP A 78 1.00 -2.99 -24.34
CA ASP A 78 1.36 -3.38 -25.70
C ASP A 78 2.81 -3.84 -25.86
N ASP A 79 3.64 -3.61 -24.84
CA ASP A 79 5.00 -4.15 -24.81
C ASP A 79 4.98 -5.68 -24.89
N PRO A 80 5.80 -6.30 -25.77
CA PRO A 80 5.81 -7.76 -25.96
C PRO A 80 6.09 -8.56 -24.70
N VAL A 81 6.89 -8.02 -23.76
CA VAL A 81 7.20 -8.68 -22.49
C VAL A 81 5.98 -8.69 -21.59
N PHE A 82 5.31 -7.54 -21.45
CA PHE A 82 4.09 -7.47 -20.62
C PHE A 82 2.94 -8.26 -21.23
N LYS A 83 2.75 -8.25 -22.53
CA LYS A 83 1.76 -9.15 -23.21
C LYS A 83 1.99 -10.62 -22.90
N LYS A 84 3.26 -11.04 -22.84
CA LYS A 84 3.60 -12.44 -22.55
C LYS A 84 3.26 -12.84 -21.10
N TYR A 85 3.54 -11.98 -20.12
CA TYR A 85 3.40 -12.29 -18.69
C TYR A 85 2.09 -11.82 -18.07
N LEU A 86 1.45 -10.83 -18.68
CA LEU A 86 0.17 -10.26 -18.25
C LEU A 86 -0.85 -10.26 -19.41
N PRO A 87 -1.16 -11.42 -20.01
CA PRO A 87 -1.89 -11.50 -21.28
C PRO A 87 -3.33 -10.95 -21.20
N ASN A 88 -3.92 -10.98 -20.01
CA ASN A 88 -5.32 -10.58 -19.78
C ASN A 88 -5.44 -9.17 -19.18
N MET A 89 -4.32 -8.45 -19.06
CA MET A 89 -4.32 -7.12 -18.47
C MET A 89 -4.16 -6.06 -19.55
N ASN A 90 -5.07 -5.10 -19.56
CA ASN A 90 -5.03 -3.95 -20.44
C ASN A 90 -5.14 -2.67 -19.62
N THR A 91 -4.53 -1.61 -20.13
CA THR A 91 -4.69 -0.28 -19.58
C THR A 91 -5.05 0.70 -20.69
N PRO A 92 -6.09 1.53 -20.50
CA PRO A 92 -6.42 2.58 -21.45
C PRO A 92 -5.43 3.76 -21.41
N VAL A 93 -4.63 3.86 -20.36
CA VAL A 93 -3.73 5.00 -20.11
C VAL A 93 -2.34 4.79 -20.73
N GLY A 94 -1.90 3.53 -20.86
CA GLY A 94 -0.51 3.21 -21.22
C GLY A 94 0.47 3.47 -20.07
N GLY A 95 1.76 3.55 -20.38
CA GLY A 95 2.78 3.77 -19.37
C GLY A 95 4.18 3.47 -19.86
N VAL A 96 5.04 3.00 -18.95
CA VAL A 96 6.43 2.67 -19.24
C VAL A 96 6.57 1.27 -19.83
N ARG A 97 7.57 1.09 -20.67
CA ARG A 97 7.94 -0.20 -21.27
C ARG A 97 8.88 -0.98 -20.35
N PHE A 98 9.10 -2.24 -20.68
CA PHE A 98 9.91 -3.13 -19.88
C PHE A 98 11.35 -2.64 -19.67
N ASP A 99 11.97 -2.05 -20.67
CA ASP A 99 13.31 -1.47 -20.60
C ASP A 99 13.42 -0.40 -19.49
N ARG A 100 12.42 0.47 -19.38
CA ARG A 100 12.40 1.49 -18.32
C ARG A 100 12.22 0.87 -16.93
N VAL A 101 11.42 -0.19 -16.81
CA VAL A 101 11.29 -0.92 -15.54
C VAL A 101 12.62 -1.59 -15.16
N ALA A 102 13.27 -2.24 -16.13
CA ALA A 102 14.58 -2.85 -15.93
C ALA A 102 15.64 -1.83 -15.47
N GLN A 103 15.68 -0.65 -16.10
CA GLN A 103 16.56 0.44 -15.68
C GLN A 103 16.28 0.89 -14.26
N SER A 104 15.02 1.06 -13.87
CA SER A 104 14.66 1.44 -12.49
C SER A 104 15.12 0.41 -11.46
N VAL A 105 15.03 -0.88 -11.78
CA VAL A 105 15.52 -1.95 -10.90
C VAL A 105 17.05 -1.91 -10.79
N ALA A 106 17.76 -1.66 -11.89
CA ALA A 106 19.21 -1.49 -11.88
C ALA A 106 19.64 -0.30 -11.02
N ASP A 107 18.97 0.85 -11.18
CA ASP A 107 19.22 2.06 -10.39
C ASP A 107 18.99 1.81 -8.89
N TRP A 108 17.96 1.07 -8.53
CA TRP A 108 17.69 0.70 -7.13
C TRP A 108 18.75 -0.24 -6.57
N HIS A 109 19.21 -1.18 -7.38
CA HIS A 109 20.28 -2.09 -6.99
C HIS A 109 21.58 -1.33 -6.73
N GLU A 110 21.98 -0.44 -7.63
CA GLU A 110 23.15 0.41 -7.46
C GLU A 110 23.08 1.24 -6.18
N ARG A 111 21.95 1.91 -5.94
CA ARG A 111 21.72 2.66 -4.68
C ARG A 111 21.82 1.76 -3.46
N ALA A 112 21.26 0.54 -3.51
CA ALA A 112 21.31 -0.38 -2.39
C ALA A 112 22.75 -0.78 -2.02
N LEU A 113 23.68 -0.81 -2.98
CA LEU A 113 25.09 -1.10 -2.72
C LEU A 113 25.85 0.08 -2.08
N THR A 114 25.31 1.30 -2.20
CA THR A 114 25.94 2.52 -1.65
C THR A 114 25.36 2.95 -0.30
N VAL A 115 24.33 2.28 0.20
CA VAL A 115 23.71 2.59 1.50
C VAL A 115 24.61 2.11 2.63
N GLU A 116 25.03 3.03 3.49
CA GLU A 116 25.87 2.75 4.67
C GLU A 116 25.05 2.48 5.94
N SER A 117 23.84 3.04 6.02
CA SER A 117 22.97 2.94 7.19
C SER A 117 21.52 2.70 6.81
N GLU A 118 20.80 1.93 7.63
CA GLU A 118 19.35 1.73 7.46
C GLU A 118 18.55 3.05 7.47
N LYS A 119 19.08 4.09 8.10
CA LYS A 119 18.47 5.43 8.15
C LYS A 119 18.49 6.14 6.81
N ASP A 120 19.42 5.79 5.95
CA ASP A 120 19.60 6.39 4.64
C ASP A 120 18.69 5.75 3.56
N ILE A 121 17.99 4.67 3.92
CA ILE A 121 17.04 4.01 3.02
C ILE A 121 15.78 4.86 2.89
N PRO A 122 15.47 5.40 1.71
CA PRO A 122 14.27 6.21 1.53
C PRO A 122 13.01 5.37 1.64
N ILE A 123 12.01 5.87 2.37
CA ILE A 123 10.68 5.27 2.41
C ILE A 123 9.89 5.80 1.20
N LEU A 124 9.79 5.00 0.16
CA LEU A 124 9.09 5.33 -1.07
C LEU A 124 7.77 4.55 -1.17
N GLY A 125 6.75 5.18 -1.74
CA GLY A 125 5.46 4.54 -2.01
C GLY A 125 4.58 4.31 -0.78
N LEU A 126 4.94 4.82 0.38
CA LEU A 126 4.11 4.78 1.58
C LEU A 126 3.46 6.14 1.81
N PHE A 127 2.20 6.24 1.43
CA PHE A 127 1.38 7.43 1.65
C PHE A 127 0.63 7.28 2.97
N LYS A 128 1.19 7.87 4.01
CA LYS A 128 0.55 7.95 5.33
C LYS A 128 0.65 9.38 5.84
N GLU A 129 -0.49 9.94 6.24
CA GLU A 129 -0.52 11.22 6.92
C GLU A 129 0.29 11.12 8.22
N ARG A 130 1.21 12.03 8.41
CA ARG A 130 2.00 12.18 9.63
C ARG A 130 1.52 13.41 10.39
N SER A 131 1.57 13.37 11.71
CA SER A 131 1.19 14.51 12.57
C SER A 131 1.96 15.78 12.25
N GLU A 132 3.20 15.64 11.77
CA GLU A 132 4.13 16.74 11.47
C GLU A 132 4.25 17.02 9.97
N GLY A 133 3.50 16.28 9.14
CA GLY A 133 3.54 16.41 7.69
C GLY A 133 2.44 17.29 7.13
N ALA A 134 2.39 17.37 5.80
CA ALA A 134 1.30 18.01 5.09
C ALA A 134 -0.03 17.32 5.41
N GLY A 135 -1.04 18.09 5.78
CA GLY A 135 -2.37 17.56 6.04
C GLY A 135 -3.09 17.16 4.75
N HIS A 136 -4.09 16.32 4.91
CA HIS A 136 -4.97 15.87 3.84
C HIS A 136 -6.41 16.25 4.16
N SER A 137 -7.18 16.72 3.17
CA SER A 137 -8.59 17.12 3.36
C SER A 137 -9.48 16.00 3.92
N TYR A 138 -9.13 14.75 3.58
CA TYR A 138 -9.82 13.56 4.04
C TYR A 138 -9.01 12.78 5.09
N GLY A 139 -8.16 13.47 5.84
CA GLY A 139 -7.36 12.86 6.91
C GLY A 139 -8.21 12.37 8.07
N VAL A 140 -7.61 11.57 8.95
CA VAL A 140 -8.30 10.92 10.09
C VAL A 140 -9.02 11.94 10.98
N THR A 141 -8.43 13.11 11.21
CA THR A 141 -9.00 14.16 12.04
C THR A 141 -10.29 14.75 11.44
N ALA A 142 -10.27 14.99 10.12
CA ALA A 142 -11.45 15.50 9.42
C ALA A 142 -12.59 14.47 9.40
N VAL A 143 -12.26 13.20 9.13
CA VAL A 143 -13.24 12.11 9.13
C VAL A 143 -13.85 11.90 10.52
N ARG A 144 -13.04 11.90 11.57
CA ARG A 144 -13.56 11.82 12.95
C ARG A 144 -14.42 13.00 13.31
N GLY A 145 -14.02 14.22 12.95
CA GLY A 145 -14.86 15.40 13.17
C GLY A 145 -16.23 15.29 12.51
N CYS A 146 -16.28 14.77 11.27
CA CYS A 146 -17.58 14.52 10.61
C CYS A 146 -18.41 13.47 11.34
N VAL A 147 -17.80 12.37 11.79
CA VAL A 147 -18.50 11.32 12.56
C VAL A 147 -19.02 11.87 13.88
N ASP A 148 -18.18 12.60 14.61
CA ASP A 148 -18.56 13.17 15.92
C ASP A 148 -19.68 14.19 15.79
N LEU A 149 -19.73 14.98 14.70
CA LEU A 149 -20.88 15.85 14.38
C LEU A 149 -22.14 15.04 14.08
N THR A 150 -22.02 13.96 13.30
CA THR A 150 -23.16 13.10 12.94
C THR A 150 -23.72 12.35 14.16
N GLU A 151 -22.84 11.98 15.10
CA GLU A 151 -23.23 11.30 16.35
C GLU A 151 -23.58 12.28 17.48
N GLU A 152 -23.72 13.57 17.18
CA GLU A 152 -24.06 14.65 18.14
C GLU A 152 -23.10 14.78 19.33
N LYS A 153 -21.88 14.25 19.20
CA LYS A 153 -20.83 14.37 20.23
C LYS A 153 -20.24 15.77 20.30
N ILE A 154 -20.27 16.48 19.18
CA ILE A 154 -19.87 17.88 19.05
C ILE A 154 -20.97 18.65 18.30
N SER A 155 -21.14 19.94 18.60
CA SER A 155 -22.12 20.80 17.97
C SER A 155 -21.43 21.98 17.28
N PHE A 156 -22.01 22.51 16.21
CA PHE A 156 -21.54 23.74 15.58
C PHE A 156 -21.72 24.99 16.44
N ASP A 157 -22.60 24.91 17.42
CA ASP A 157 -23.04 26.08 18.19
C ASP A 157 -22.39 26.21 19.59
N ASN A 158 -21.69 25.19 20.06
CA ASN A 158 -21.32 25.09 21.50
C ASN A 158 -19.83 24.87 21.77
N GLY A 159 -18.95 25.78 21.40
CA GLY A 159 -17.61 25.82 22.00
C GLY A 159 -16.41 25.91 21.06
N VAL A 160 -15.25 26.15 21.64
CA VAL A 160 -13.98 26.41 20.93
C VAL A 160 -13.49 25.17 20.18
N GLU A 161 -13.81 23.96 20.62
CA GLU A 161 -13.43 22.72 19.96
C GLU A 161 -14.28 22.45 18.73
N ASP A 162 -15.55 22.75 18.75
CA ASP A 162 -16.47 22.65 17.62
C ASP A 162 -16.05 23.61 16.50
N VAL A 163 -15.61 24.82 16.85
CA VAL A 163 -15.08 25.79 15.90
C VAL A 163 -13.76 25.30 15.28
N LYS A 164 -12.90 24.61 16.02
CA LYS A 164 -11.67 24.01 15.47
C LYS A 164 -11.99 22.89 14.48
N THR A 165 -12.94 22.05 14.77
CA THR A 165 -13.36 20.96 13.89
C THR A 165 -13.98 21.52 12.61
N PHE A 166 -14.85 22.51 12.72
CA PHE A 166 -15.43 23.21 11.56
C PHE A 166 -14.35 23.88 10.70
N ARG A 167 -13.40 24.57 11.32
CA ARG A 167 -12.23 25.13 10.59
C ARG A 167 -11.41 24.08 9.89
N LEU A 168 -11.15 22.93 10.50
CA LEU A 168 -10.44 21.83 9.87
C LEU A 168 -11.18 21.30 8.63
N LEU A 169 -12.51 21.19 8.69
CA LEU A 169 -13.32 20.75 7.58
C LEU A 169 -13.39 21.76 6.43
N THR A 170 -13.38 23.07 6.75
CA THR A 170 -13.54 24.14 5.76
C THR A 170 -12.23 24.68 5.20
N LEU A 171 -11.13 24.64 5.96
CA LEU A 171 -9.83 25.17 5.52
C LEU A 171 -8.97 24.17 4.75
N ARG A 172 -9.39 22.93 4.65
CA ARG A 172 -8.71 21.87 3.89
C ARG A 172 -9.39 21.58 2.54
N GLN A 173 -10.29 22.43 2.11
CA GLN A 173 -10.80 22.43 0.74
C GLN A 173 -9.85 23.30 -0.14
#